data_aa91c30ef6764cc9c6b3fe6d2f46a8da
#
_entry.id   aa91c30ef6764cc9c6b3fe6d2f46a8da
#
_cell.length_a   1.000
_cell.length_b   1.000
_cell.length_c   1.000
_cell.angle_alpha   90.00
_cell.angle_beta   90.00
_cell.angle_gamma   90.00
#
_symmetry.space_group_name_H-M   'P 1'
#
loop_
_entity.id
_entity.type
_entity.pdbx_description
1 polymer ?
#
loop_
_entity_poly.entity_id
_entity_poly.type
_entity_poly.pdbx_seq_one_letter_code
_entity_poly.pdbx_strand_id
1 'polypeptide(L)'
;MYVAVRRYEGVSDPQKVAQVAQEGFVPIISELPGFVTHYTVDAGDGVMVGISVFEHKDAEEESTFVAGEFVEEHLLPLLPNRPQITAGEVVAYKATT
;
A
#
# COMPACT_ATOMS: atom_id res chain seq x y z
N MET A 1 -15.93 -4.94 2.00
CA MET A 1 -14.55 -4.62 1.59
C MET A 1 -13.73 -4.21 2.80
N TYR A 2 -12.45 -4.51 2.77
CA TYR A 2 -11.49 -4.18 3.82
C TYR A 2 -10.36 -3.37 3.21
N VAL A 3 -9.87 -2.37 3.93
CA VAL A 3 -8.84 -1.45 3.43
C VAL A 3 -7.67 -1.41 4.40
N ALA A 4 -6.47 -1.37 3.85
CA ALA A 4 -5.25 -1.11 4.60
C ALA A 4 -4.64 0.18 4.07
N VAL A 5 -4.38 1.12 4.97
CA VAL A 5 -3.75 2.40 4.67
C VAL A 5 -2.39 2.42 5.38
N ARG A 6 -1.33 2.56 4.61
CA ARG A 6 0.04 2.57 5.11
C ARG A 6 0.68 3.90 4.79
N ARG A 7 0.98 4.69 5.80
CA ARG A 7 1.55 6.02 5.66
C ARG A 7 3.03 5.98 5.99
N TYR A 8 3.86 6.43 5.04
CA TYR A 8 5.31 6.48 5.17
C TYR A 8 5.78 7.93 5.21
N GLU A 9 6.73 8.23 6.10
CA GLU A 9 7.35 9.55 6.22
C GLU A 9 8.85 9.48 5.94
N GLY A 10 9.46 10.61 5.67
CA GLY A 10 10.89 10.69 5.41
C GLY A 10 11.28 10.16 4.03
N VAL A 11 10.36 10.17 3.08
CA VAL A 11 10.59 9.67 1.73
C VAL A 11 11.37 10.71 0.93
N SER A 12 12.58 10.34 0.48
CA SER A 12 13.47 11.27 -0.24
C SER A 12 13.24 11.27 -1.74
N ASP A 13 12.72 10.17 -2.31
CA ASP A 13 12.51 10.03 -3.74
C ASP A 13 11.15 9.40 -4.04
N PRO A 14 10.06 10.19 -3.97
CA PRO A 14 8.71 9.65 -4.18
C PRO A 14 8.49 9.00 -5.55
N GLN A 15 9.10 9.56 -6.59
CA GLN A 15 8.93 9.02 -7.94
C GLN A 15 9.55 7.63 -8.07
N LYS A 16 10.71 7.43 -7.47
CA LYS A 16 11.37 6.12 -7.48
C LYS A 16 10.57 5.10 -6.68
N VAL A 17 10.08 5.50 -5.51
CA VAL A 17 9.23 4.62 -4.68
C VAL A 17 7.98 4.22 -5.46
N ALA A 18 7.32 5.17 -6.10
CA ALA A 18 6.12 4.89 -6.89
C ALA A 18 6.41 3.91 -8.03
N GLN A 19 7.52 4.10 -8.73
CA GLN A 19 7.92 3.20 -9.82
C GLN A 19 8.16 1.78 -9.32
N VAL A 20 8.95 1.65 -8.26
CA VAL A 20 9.29 0.33 -7.70
C VAL A 20 8.02 -0.38 -7.20
N ALA A 21 7.13 0.36 -6.54
CA ALA A 21 5.86 -0.20 -6.05
C ALA A 21 4.98 -0.65 -7.21
N GLN A 22 4.83 0.17 -8.25
CA GLN A 22 4.00 -0.15 -9.40
C GLN A 22 4.50 -1.39 -10.14
N GLU A 23 5.81 -1.51 -10.32
CA GLU A 23 6.40 -2.59 -11.09
C GLU A 23 6.59 -3.88 -10.29
N GLY A 24 6.76 -3.80 -8.98
CA GLY A 24 7.07 -4.96 -8.15
C GLY A 24 6.00 -5.34 -7.14
N PHE A 25 5.50 -4.38 -6.37
CA PHE A 25 4.55 -4.67 -5.30
C PHE A 25 3.13 -4.92 -5.82
N VAL A 26 2.64 -4.04 -6.69
CA VAL A 26 1.27 -4.12 -7.21
C VAL A 26 0.99 -5.47 -7.89
N PRO A 27 1.87 -6.00 -8.74
CA PRO A 27 1.63 -7.33 -9.32
C PRO A 27 1.47 -8.43 -8.28
N ILE A 28 2.20 -8.35 -7.15
CA ILE A 28 2.12 -9.37 -6.11
C ILE A 28 0.77 -9.31 -5.41
N ILE A 29 0.36 -8.13 -4.93
CA ILE A 29 -0.89 -8.03 -4.17
C ILE A 29 -2.12 -8.18 -5.05
N SER A 30 -2.03 -7.87 -6.34
CA SER A 30 -3.16 -8.02 -7.24
C SER A 30 -3.55 -9.47 -7.46
N GLU A 31 -2.67 -10.41 -7.12
CA GLU A 31 -2.97 -11.84 -7.19
C GLU A 31 -3.55 -12.41 -5.90
N LEU A 32 -3.60 -11.65 -4.82
CA LEU A 32 -4.24 -12.09 -3.60
C LEU A 32 -5.75 -12.21 -3.81
N PRO A 33 -6.39 -13.25 -3.23
CA PRO A 33 -7.83 -13.46 -3.39
C PRO A 33 -8.63 -12.23 -2.95
N GLY A 34 -9.58 -11.81 -3.78
CA GLY A 34 -10.46 -10.69 -3.46
C GLY A 34 -9.82 -9.32 -3.62
N PHE A 35 -8.70 -9.21 -4.31
CA PHE A 35 -8.11 -7.90 -4.61
C PHE A 35 -9.12 -7.02 -5.36
N VAL A 36 -9.29 -5.77 -4.91
CA VAL A 36 -10.18 -4.80 -5.55
C VAL A 36 -9.37 -3.71 -6.23
N THR A 37 -8.51 -3.02 -5.47
CA THR A 37 -7.72 -1.92 -6.03
C THR A 37 -6.55 -1.57 -5.11
N HIS A 38 -5.60 -0.83 -5.66
CA HIS A 38 -4.49 -0.28 -4.91
C HIS A 38 -4.15 1.10 -5.42
N TYR A 39 -3.83 2.01 -4.50
CA TYR A 39 -3.34 3.35 -4.81
C TYR A 39 -2.02 3.58 -4.09
N THR A 40 -1.05 4.14 -4.80
CA THR A 40 0.16 4.70 -4.20
C THR A 40 0.06 6.21 -4.37
N VAL A 41 0.06 6.96 -3.28
CA VAL A 41 -0.20 8.39 -3.27
C VAL A 41 1.04 9.13 -2.80
N ASP A 42 1.48 10.11 -3.56
CA ASP A 42 2.49 11.06 -3.14
C ASP A 42 1.78 12.26 -2.51
N ALA A 43 1.84 12.36 -1.18
CA ALA A 43 1.14 13.43 -0.46
C ALA A 43 1.98 14.70 -0.31
N GLY A 44 3.22 14.70 -0.83
CA GLY A 44 4.12 15.82 -0.68
C GLY A 44 4.89 15.80 0.63
N ASP A 45 5.91 16.64 0.74
CA ASP A 45 6.71 16.80 1.96
C ASP A 45 7.32 15.52 2.50
N GLY A 46 7.66 14.59 1.61
CA GLY A 46 8.24 13.31 2.00
C GLY A 46 7.25 12.31 2.57
N VAL A 47 5.95 12.52 2.36
CA VAL A 47 4.90 11.61 2.81
C VAL A 47 4.32 10.86 1.63
N MET A 48 4.24 9.54 1.75
CA MET A 48 3.57 8.69 0.76
C MET A 48 2.60 7.75 1.46
N VAL A 49 1.53 7.41 0.77
CA VAL A 49 0.47 6.55 1.33
C VAL A 49 0.18 5.42 0.35
N GLY A 50 0.22 4.19 0.84
CA GLY A 50 -0.26 3.03 0.10
C GLY A 50 -1.64 2.65 0.60
N ILE A 51 -2.59 2.49 -0.33
CA ILE A 51 -3.97 2.15 0.00
C ILE A 51 -4.34 0.90 -0.78
N SER A 52 -4.62 -0.19 -0.08
CA SER A 52 -4.98 -1.47 -0.70
C SER A 52 -6.36 -1.89 -0.22
N VAL A 53 -7.21 -2.30 -1.16
CA VAL A 53 -8.60 -2.68 -0.87
C VAL A 53 -8.85 -4.11 -1.33
N PHE A 54 -9.50 -4.89 -0.46
CA PHE A 54 -9.79 -6.30 -0.69
C PHE A 54 -11.24 -6.62 -0.30
N GLU A 55 -11.80 -7.66 -0.93
CA GLU A 55 -13.10 -8.21 -0.56
C GLU A 55 -13.06 -8.89 0.82
N HIS A 56 -11.91 -9.47 1.21
CA HIS A 56 -11.77 -10.31 2.38
C HIS A 56 -10.73 -9.76 3.35
N LYS A 57 -11.02 -9.85 4.64
CA LYS A 57 -10.13 -9.39 5.71
C LYS A 57 -8.78 -10.10 5.68
N ASP A 58 -8.78 -11.41 5.43
CA ASP A 58 -7.56 -12.20 5.42
C ASP A 58 -6.58 -11.70 4.35
N ALA A 59 -7.08 -11.36 3.17
CA ALA A 59 -6.24 -10.85 2.09
C ALA A 59 -5.71 -9.44 2.40
N GLU A 60 -6.53 -8.61 3.06
CA GLU A 60 -6.07 -7.29 3.49
C GLU A 60 -4.93 -7.42 4.50
N GLU A 61 -5.05 -8.31 5.48
CA GLU A 61 -3.98 -8.54 6.47
C GLU A 61 -2.73 -9.10 5.80
N GLU A 62 -2.89 -10.05 4.88
CA GLU A 62 -1.78 -10.59 4.11
C GLU A 62 -1.07 -9.51 3.30
N SER A 63 -1.80 -8.57 2.72
CA SER A 63 -1.21 -7.49 1.93
C SER A 63 -0.27 -6.61 2.76
N THR A 64 -0.60 -6.39 4.02
CA THR A 64 0.25 -5.60 4.92
C THR A 64 1.54 -6.34 5.26
N PHE A 65 1.46 -7.65 5.48
CA PHE A 65 2.65 -8.47 5.67
C PHE A 65 3.55 -8.46 4.43
N VAL A 66 2.96 -8.66 3.26
CA VAL A 66 3.67 -8.63 1.98
C VAL A 66 4.32 -7.26 1.75
N ALA A 67 3.61 -6.19 2.11
CA ALA A 67 4.15 -4.83 1.97
C ALA A 67 5.41 -4.65 2.82
N GLY A 68 5.39 -5.14 4.06
CA GLY A 68 6.55 -5.06 4.94
C GLY A 68 7.76 -5.77 4.37
N GLU A 69 7.56 -6.99 3.88
CA GLU A 69 8.63 -7.76 3.24
C GLU A 69 9.16 -7.06 1.99
N PHE A 70 8.28 -6.54 1.15
CA PHE A 70 8.66 -5.85 -0.06
C PHE A 70 9.50 -4.61 0.22
N VAL A 71 9.12 -3.82 1.22
CA VAL A 71 9.88 -2.64 1.62
C VAL A 71 11.29 -3.04 2.06
N GLU A 72 11.41 -4.06 2.90
CA GLU A 72 12.72 -4.52 3.37
C GLU A 72 13.62 -4.98 2.22
N GLU A 73 13.06 -5.66 1.24
CA GLU A 73 13.84 -6.25 0.15
C GLU A 73 14.15 -5.24 -0.97
N HIS A 74 13.26 -4.28 -1.23
CA HIS A 74 13.35 -3.48 -2.46
C HIS A 74 13.30 -1.97 -2.27
N LEU A 75 12.87 -1.47 -1.12
CA LEU A 75 12.63 -0.03 -0.95
C LEU A 75 13.51 0.63 0.13
N LEU A 76 14.34 -0.11 0.83
CA LEU A 76 15.32 0.51 1.71
C LEU A 76 16.53 0.96 0.89
N PRO A 77 17.10 2.13 1.17
CA PRO A 77 16.71 3.09 2.21
C PRO A 77 15.69 4.15 1.79
N LEU A 78 15.01 3.98 0.64
CA LEU A 78 14.06 4.97 0.13
C LEU A 78 12.87 5.18 1.05
N LEU A 79 12.47 4.14 1.79
CA LEU A 79 11.46 4.20 2.84
C LEU A 79 12.13 3.84 4.18
N PRO A 80 12.82 4.81 4.82
CA PRO A 80 13.66 4.50 5.96
C PRO A 80 12.88 4.27 7.25
N ASN A 81 11.65 4.73 7.33
CA ASN A 81 10.83 4.66 8.54
C ASN A 81 9.70 3.65 8.37
N ARG A 82 9.32 3.01 9.48
CA ARG A 82 8.17 2.11 9.49
C ARG A 82 6.89 2.89 9.21
N PRO A 83 5.93 2.29 8.48
CA PRO A 83 4.68 2.99 8.20
C PRO A 83 3.78 3.05 9.41
N GLN A 84 2.94 4.08 9.44
CA GLN A 84 1.74 4.12 10.27
C GLN A 84 0.65 3.36 9.51
N ILE A 85 0.07 2.36 10.14
CA ILE A 85 -0.92 1.49 9.50
C ILE A 85 -2.29 1.72 10.12
N THR A 86 -3.27 2.02 9.27
CA THR A 86 -4.69 2.04 9.64
C THR A 86 -5.40 1.05 8.74
N ALA A 87 -6.14 0.12 9.33
CA ALA A 87 -6.84 -0.90 8.58
C ALA A 87 -8.22 -1.13 9.17
N GLY A 88 -9.18 -1.44 8.32
CA GLY A 88 -10.53 -1.69 8.79
C GLY A 88 -11.49 -2.02 7.66
N GLU A 89 -12.75 -2.17 8.05
CA GLU A 89 -13.83 -2.44 7.13
C GLU A 89 -14.36 -1.15 6.50
N VAL A 90 -14.62 -1.20 5.20
CA VAL A 90 -15.26 -0.09 4.49
C VAL A 90 -16.74 -0.08 4.86
N VAL A 91 -17.19 0.99 5.51
CA VAL A 91 -18.56 1.10 6.01
C VAL A 91 -19.42 2.07 5.21
N ALA A 92 -18.84 2.82 4.29
CA ALA A 92 -19.56 3.66 3.35
C ALA A 92 -18.76 3.73 2.05
N TYR A 93 -19.46 3.59 0.92
CA TYR A 93 -18.78 3.46 -0.36
C TYR A 93 -19.68 3.95 -1.48
N LYS A 94 -19.09 4.67 -2.43
CA LYS A 94 -19.72 4.98 -3.70
C LYS A 94 -18.64 5.19 -4.75
N ALA A 95 -18.84 4.60 -5.90
CA ALA A 95 -17.94 4.79 -7.04
C ALA A 95 -18.73 5.20 -8.27
N THR A 96 -18.04 5.86 -9.19
CA THR A 96 -18.57 6.11 -10.52
C THR A 96 -18.43 4.82 -11.32
N THR A 97 -19.51 4.35 -11.92
CA THR A 97 -19.49 3.14 -12.75
C THR A 97 -19.91 3.45 -14.15
#